data_36b335c8e9259ab618b20937f6eec08d
#
_entry.id   36b335c8e9259ab618b20937f6eec08d
#
_cell.length_a   1.000
_cell.length_b   1.000
_cell.length_c   1.000
_cell.angle_alpha   90.00
_cell.angle_beta   90.00
_cell.angle_gamma   90.00
#
_symmetry.space_group_name_H-M   'P 1'
#
loop_
_entity.id
_entity.type
_entity.pdbx_description
1 polymer ?
#
loop_
_entity_poly.entity_id
_entity_poly.type
_entity_poly.pdbx_seq_one_letter_code
_entity_poly.pdbx_strand_id
1 'polypeptide(L)'
;MYRHEITEIAPHTWCLSEFRLVNAFLIEGEEKAALVDTGCGIGDLAGEVRALTDKPLIILLTHTHFDHDGGVFEFPGVPVYVNPLDGEHVEEDHKNMEKLMGTTDYNKMRSFYIQSRGPIRCPDLDQEELLKLVPNHPTEGSYPWHPVNDGDVIDLGSRTLKAILTPGHTPGSTCFLDAENHILFSGDCANISIILERQPENDMRLVDIWNQESSFERLAVGHDAVTLDKQIVRDYRDLSAGLLDGSITGKYEETGFRKGDVARLGMAELWYQCDA
;
A
#
# COMPACT_ATOMS: atom_id res chain seq x y z
N MET A 1 -0.22 25.99 1.41
CA MET A 1 -1.00 24.77 1.10
C MET A 1 -0.02 23.63 1.14
N TYR A 2 -0.28 22.59 1.93
CA TYR A 2 0.59 21.41 1.98
C TYR A 2 0.58 20.68 0.64
N ARG A 3 1.68 19.97 0.34
CA ARG A 3 1.85 19.11 -0.83
C ARG A 3 2.40 17.78 -0.38
N HIS A 4 2.27 16.74 -1.21
CA HIS A 4 2.94 15.47 -0.97
C HIS A 4 4.46 15.68 -0.89
N GLU A 5 5.10 14.93 -0.02
CA GLU A 5 6.56 14.89 0.02
C GLU A 5 7.04 13.97 -1.10
N ILE A 6 7.80 14.55 -2.05
CA ILE A 6 8.28 13.83 -3.22
C ILE A 6 9.76 13.52 -3.05
N THR A 7 10.11 12.24 -3.09
CA THR A 7 11.49 11.76 -2.96
C THR A 7 11.85 10.83 -4.11
N GLU A 8 12.88 11.14 -4.89
CA GLU A 8 13.41 10.22 -5.89
C GLU A 8 14.21 9.12 -5.18
N ILE A 9 13.75 7.85 -5.32
CA ILE A 9 14.32 6.68 -4.64
C ILE A 9 15.24 5.85 -5.54
N ALA A 10 15.11 6.01 -6.85
CA ALA A 10 15.98 5.45 -7.88
C ALA A 10 15.82 6.29 -9.15
N PRO A 11 16.65 6.14 -10.18
CA PRO A 11 16.48 6.86 -11.45
C PRO A 11 15.05 6.71 -11.97
N HIS A 12 14.39 7.84 -12.26
CA HIS A 12 13.01 7.88 -12.75
C HIS A 12 12.00 7.11 -11.87
N THR A 13 12.20 7.16 -10.55
CA THR A 13 11.35 6.47 -9.57
C THR A 13 11.16 7.35 -8.36
N TRP A 14 9.93 7.78 -8.11
CA TRP A 14 9.62 8.71 -7.03
C TRP A 14 8.61 8.10 -6.07
N CYS A 15 8.85 8.31 -4.77
CA CYS A 15 7.82 8.19 -3.75
C CYS A 15 7.08 9.53 -3.64
N LEU A 16 5.75 9.49 -3.70
CA LEU A 16 4.87 10.59 -3.37
C LEU A 16 4.18 10.22 -2.04
N SER A 17 4.69 10.77 -0.94
CA SER A 17 4.16 10.47 0.39
C SER A 17 3.00 11.40 0.71
N GLU A 18 1.80 10.85 0.83
CA GLU A 18 0.59 11.57 1.19
C GLU A 18 0.62 11.91 2.68
N PHE A 19 1.36 12.99 3.01
CA PHE A 19 1.51 13.53 4.37
C PHE A 19 2.01 12.50 5.40
N ARG A 20 2.82 11.53 4.98
CA ARG A 20 3.30 10.38 5.79
C ARG A 20 2.19 9.44 6.27
N LEU A 21 0.98 9.60 5.75
CA LEU A 21 -0.14 8.69 5.99
C LEU A 21 0.01 7.41 5.18
N VAL A 22 0.31 7.56 3.89
CA VAL A 22 0.49 6.46 2.93
C VAL A 22 1.41 6.93 1.79
N ASN A 23 2.03 6.00 1.08
CA ASN A 23 2.92 6.27 -0.03
C ASN A 23 2.35 5.73 -1.35
N ALA A 24 2.48 6.52 -2.40
CA ALA A 24 2.33 6.10 -3.78
C ALA A 24 3.70 6.20 -4.49
N PHE A 25 3.91 5.39 -5.54
CA PHE A 25 5.20 5.37 -6.23
C PHE A 25 5.01 5.55 -7.73
N LEU A 26 5.66 6.57 -8.30
CA LEU A 26 5.70 6.79 -9.74
C LEU A 26 6.97 6.17 -10.31
N ILE A 27 6.81 5.30 -11.30
CA ILE A 27 7.88 4.61 -12.01
C ILE A 27 7.78 4.96 -13.50
N GLU A 28 8.78 5.61 -14.04
CA GLU A 28 8.80 6.02 -15.43
C GLU A 28 9.73 5.12 -16.26
N GLY A 29 9.19 4.54 -17.34
CA GLY A 29 9.95 3.89 -18.39
C GLY A 29 10.08 4.81 -19.62
N GLU A 30 10.57 4.31 -20.77
CA GLU A 30 10.73 5.13 -21.98
C GLU A 30 9.39 5.47 -22.64
N GLU A 31 8.40 4.57 -22.63
CA GLU A 31 7.14 4.72 -23.37
C GLU A 31 5.97 5.15 -22.49
N LYS A 32 5.93 4.71 -21.23
CA LYS A 32 4.85 5.01 -20.27
C LYS A 32 5.36 4.99 -18.84
N ALA A 33 4.52 5.48 -17.94
CA ALA A 33 4.77 5.45 -16.51
C ALA A 33 3.71 4.59 -15.80
N ALA A 34 4.10 3.99 -14.68
CA ALA A 34 3.21 3.32 -13.74
C ALA A 34 3.15 4.08 -12.43
N LEU A 35 1.95 4.27 -11.89
CA LEU A 35 1.72 4.73 -10.52
C LEU A 35 1.30 3.51 -9.69
N VAL A 36 2.14 3.11 -8.75
CA VAL A 36 1.82 2.06 -7.79
C VAL A 36 1.13 2.69 -6.61
N ASP A 37 -0.13 2.32 -6.41
CA ASP A 37 -1.09 2.89 -5.47
C ASP A 37 -1.38 4.39 -5.71
N THR A 38 -2.41 4.90 -5.06
CA THR A 38 -2.89 6.27 -5.26
C THR A 38 -3.17 7.02 -3.95
N GLY A 39 -2.86 6.42 -2.81
CA GLY A 39 -3.15 7.00 -1.51
C GLY A 39 -4.66 7.07 -1.20
N CYS A 40 -4.98 7.84 -0.18
CA CYS A 40 -6.37 8.14 0.19
C CYS A 40 -7.04 9.13 -0.79
N GLY A 41 -6.27 9.85 -1.60
CA GLY A 41 -6.74 10.96 -2.44
C GLY A 41 -6.91 12.26 -1.65
N ILE A 42 -5.97 12.58 -0.78
CA ILE A 42 -5.91 13.84 -0.04
C ILE A 42 -4.89 14.75 -0.71
N GLY A 43 -5.32 15.90 -1.21
CA GLY A 43 -4.45 16.85 -1.90
C GLY A 43 -4.62 16.86 -3.40
N ASP A 44 -3.52 16.86 -4.16
CA ASP A 44 -3.50 16.94 -5.62
C ASP A 44 -2.43 15.99 -6.18
N LEU A 45 -2.62 14.68 -5.93
CA LEU A 45 -1.68 13.65 -6.39
C LEU A 45 -1.56 13.66 -7.92
N ALA A 46 -2.69 13.81 -8.62
CA ALA A 46 -2.68 13.81 -10.08
C ALA A 46 -1.88 14.98 -10.66
N GLY A 47 -2.02 16.18 -10.12
CA GLY A 47 -1.24 17.34 -10.55
C GLY A 47 0.25 17.16 -10.27
N GLU A 48 0.61 16.59 -9.14
CA GLU A 48 2.00 16.34 -8.78
C GLU A 48 2.64 15.22 -9.61
N VAL A 49 1.91 14.13 -9.91
CA VAL A 49 2.35 13.08 -10.84
C VAL A 49 2.57 13.67 -12.24
N ARG A 50 1.66 14.53 -12.72
CA ARG A 50 1.79 15.16 -14.04
C ARG A 50 2.89 16.21 -14.11
N ALA A 51 3.34 16.74 -12.99
CA ALA A 51 4.53 17.60 -12.93
C ALA A 51 5.85 16.81 -13.08
N LEU A 52 5.84 15.49 -12.80
CA LEU A 52 7.00 14.61 -12.92
C LEU A 52 7.07 13.90 -14.27
N THR A 53 5.92 13.58 -14.89
CA THR A 53 5.87 12.87 -16.17
C THR A 53 4.73 13.34 -17.05
N ASP A 54 4.98 13.44 -18.35
CA ASP A 54 3.97 13.69 -19.39
C ASP A 54 3.57 12.39 -20.15
N LYS A 55 4.19 11.26 -19.79
CA LYS A 55 3.97 9.97 -20.45
C LYS A 55 2.57 9.41 -20.21
N PRO A 56 2.09 8.51 -21.10
CA PRO A 56 0.92 7.69 -20.82
C PRO A 56 1.07 6.99 -19.45
N LEU A 57 0.03 7.10 -18.61
CA LEU A 57 0.03 6.57 -17.25
C LEU A 57 -0.85 5.32 -17.16
N ILE A 58 -0.42 4.38 -16.35
CA ILE A 58 -1.24 3.28 -15.82
C ILE A 58 -1.17 3.29 -14.30
N ILE A 59 -2.21 2.82 -13.64
CA ILE A 59 -2.24 2.62 -12.18
C ILE A 59 -2.13 1.13 -11.89
N LEU A 60 -1.26 0.76 -10.97
CA LEU A 60 -1.07 -0.58 -10.47
C LEU A 60 -1.41 -0.59 -8.98
N LEU A 61 -2.53 -1.20 -8.59
CA LEU A 61 -2.89 -1.29 -7.18
C LEU A 61 -2.26 -2.53 -6.55
N THR A 62 -1.61 -2.32 -5.42
CA THR A 62 -1.10 -3.43 -4.61
C THR A 62 -2.25 -4.20 -3.98
N HIS A 63 -3.30 -3.50 -3.57
CA HIS A 63 -4.56 -4.03 -3.04
C HIS A 63 -5.63 -2.91 -3.03
N THR A 64 -6.84 -3.21 -2.56
CA THR A 64 -8.00 -2.32 -2.67
C THR A 64 -8.45 -1.69 -1.35
N HIS A 65 -7.58 -1.58 -0.37
CA HIS A 65 -7.90 -0.76 0.78
C HIS A 65 -7.95 0.72 0.40
N PHE A 66 -8.85 1.43 1.06
CA PHE A 66 -9.16 2.84 0.82
C PHE A 66 -7.92 3.76 0.79
N ASP A 67 -6.92 3.49 1.60
CA ASP A 67 -5.70 4.29 1.66
C ASP A 67 -4.68 3.93 0.55
N HIS A 68 -5.02 2.99 -0.33
CA HIS A 68 -4.24 2.66 -1.53
C HIS A 68 -4.99 2.95 -2.82
N ASP A 69 -6.32 2.80 -2.85
CA ASP A 69 -7.13 3.04 -4.05
C ASP A 69 -7.94 4.35 -4.01
N GLY A 70 -8.00 5.03 -2.88
CA GLY A 70 -8.84 6.22 -2.66
C GLY A 70 -8.55 7.39 -3.59
N GLY A 71 -7.34 7.49 -4.14
CA GLY A 71 -6.95 8.51 -5.10
C GLY A 71 -7.18 8.15 -6.57
N VAL A 72 -7.67 6.95 -6.90
CA VAL A 72 -7.95 6.53 -8.29
C VAL A 72 -8.82 7.54 -9.03
N PHE A 73 -9.76 8.17 -8.34
CA PHE A 73 -10.71 9.14 -8.91
C PHE A 73 -10.07 10.46 -9.37
N GLU A 74 -8.84 10.74 -8.95
CA GLU A 74 -8.06 11.87 -9.47
C GLU A 74 -7.53 11.63 -10.89
N PHE A 75 -7.58 10.38 -11.39
CA PHE A 75 -7.01 9.95 -12.66
C PHE A 75 -8.06 9.46 -13.66
N PRO A 76 -9.04 10.30 -14.07
CA PRO A 76 -10.12 9.87 -14.94
C PRO A 76 -9.58 9.35 -16.28
N GLY A 77 -10.00 8.12 -16.65
CA GLY A 77 -9.61 7.48 -17.91
C GLY A 77 -8.22 6.85 -17.92
N VAL A 78 -7.47 6.90 -16.83
CA VAL A 78 -6.23 6.14 -16.68
C VAL A 78 -6.56 4.68 -16.39
N PRO A 79 -5.99 3.69 -17.12
CA PRO A 79 -6.21 2.28 -16.85
C PRO A 79 -5.71 1.89 -15.45
N VAL A 80 -6.57 1.19 -14.69
CA VAL A 80 -6.27 0.66 -13.36
C VAL A 80 -6.12 -0.84 -13.44
N TYR A 81 -5.07 -1.38 -12.87
CA TYR A 81 -4.79 -2.81 -12.80
C TYR A 81 -4.77 -3.27 -11.35
N VAL A 82 -5.49 -4.34 -11.07
CA VAL A 82 -5.57 -4.95 -9.74
C VAL A 82 -5.71 -6.46 -9.86
N ASN A 83 -5.27 -7.19 -8.84
CA ASN A 83 -5.50 -8.64 -8.82
C ASN A 83 -7.00 -8.95 -8.71
N PRO A 84 -7.55 -9.90 -9.49
CA PRO A 84 -8.97 -10.23 -9.47
C PRO A 84 -9.51 -10.60 -8.08
N LEU A 85 -8.69 -11.19 -7.21
CA LEU A 85 -9.11 -11.56 -5.86
C LEU A 85 -9.47 -10.34 -4.98
N ASP A 86 -8.90 -9.17 -5.28
CA ASP A 86 -9.29 -7.93 -4.62
C ASP A 86 -10.25 -7.12 -5.51
N GLY A 87 -10.00 -7.06 -6.82
CA GLY A 87 -10.83 -6.29 -7.75
C GLY A 87 -12.32 -6.72 -7.76
N GLU A 88 -12.60 -8.02 -7.63
CA GLU A 88 -13.97 -8.54 -7.53
C GLU A 88 -14.63 -8.19 -6.17
N HIS A 89 -13.85 -7.84 -5.16
CA HIS A 89 -14.32 -7.54 -3.81
C HIS A 89 -14.23 -6.06 -3.42
N VAL A 90 -13.83 -5.17 -4.34
CA VAL A 90 -13.73 -3.71 -4.07
C VAL A 90 -14.95 -3.16 -3.33
N GLU A 91 -16.17 -3.52 -3.76
CA GLU A 91 -17.39 -3.06 -3.08
C GLU A 91 -17.57 -3.66 -1.68
N GLU A 92 -17.07 -4.87 -1.44
CA GLU A 92 -17.14 -5.54 -0.14
C GLU A 92 -16.11 -4.95 0.82
N ASP A 93 -14.91 -4.68 0.34
CA ASP A 93 -13.85 -4.01 1.09
C ASP A 93 -14.28 -2.60 1.52
N HIS A 94 -14.91 -1.86 0.62
CA HIS A 94 -15.50 -0.56 0.96
C HIS A 94 -16.62 -0.67 2.01
N LYS A 95 -17.45 -1.73 1.99
CA LYS A 95 -18.45 -1.97 3.05
C LYS A 95 -17.82 -2.39 4.37
N ASN A 96 -16.69 -3.08 4.35
CA ASN A 96 -15.94 -3.40 5.56
C ASN A 96 -15.33 -2.13 6.17
N MET A 97 -14.79 -1.26 5.33
CA MET A 97 -14.36 0.06 5.75
C MET A 97 -15.52 0.91 6.29
N GLU A 98 -16.74 0.76 5.74
CA GLU A 98 -17.94 1.40 6.30
C GLU A 98 -18.20 0.97 7.74
N LYS A 99 -18.07 -0.32 8.05
CA LYS A 99 -18.23 -0.82 9.43
C LYS A 99 -17.21 -0.22 10.38
N LEU A 100 -15.96 -0.08 9.91
CA LEU A 100 -14.86 0.48 10.71
C LEU A 100 -14.99 1.99 10.89
N MET A 101 -15.31 2.72 9.82
CA MET A 101 -15.33 4.20 9.79
C MET A 101 -16.73 4.80 9.93
N GLY A 102 -17.79 3.97 9.87
CA GLY A 102 -19.17 4.40 9.97
C GLY A 102 -19.71 5.13 8.73
N THR A 103 -19.07 4.96 7.57
CA THR A 103 -19.44 5.67 6.35
C THR A 103 -18.88 4.98 5.09
N THR A 104 -19.61 5.11 3.96
CA THR A 104 -19.14 4.79 2.60
C THR A 104 -18.70 6.05 1.83
N ASP A 105 -18.84 7.22 2.40
CA ASP A 105 -18.44 8.48 1.79
C ASP A 105 -16.93 8.65 1.90
N TYR A 106 -16.23 8.57 0.79
CA TYR A 106 -14.76 8.71 0.71
C TYR A 106 -14.23 9.99 1.35
N ASN A 107 -14.94 11.11 1.26
CA ASN A 107 -14.49 12.35 1.90
C ASN A 107 -14.57 12.27 3.43
N LYS A 108 -15.57 11.56 3.95
CA LYS A 108 -15.64 11.28 5.39
C LYS A 108 -14.56 10.27 5.81
N MET A 109 -14.29 9.26 4.98
CA MET A 109 -13.19 8.32 5.22
C MET A 109 -11.84 9.05 5.25
N ARG A 110 -11.56 9.95 4.29
CA ARG A 110 -10.36 10.79 4.27
C ARG A 110 -10.24 11.63 5.54
N SER A 111 -11.34 12.28 5.91
CA SER A 111 -11.39 13.11 7.13
C SER A 111 -11.15 12.28 8.40
N PHE A 112 -11.77 11.11 8.49
CA PHE A 112 -11.54 10.17 9.59
C PHE A 112 -10.09 9.71 9.64
N TYR A 113 -9.49 9.38 8.48
CA TYR A 113 -8.11 8.91 8.39
C TYR A 113 -7.12 9.99 8.85
N ILE A 114 -7.30 11.25 8.41
CA ILE A 114 -6.53 12.40 8.91
C ILE A 114 -6.66 12.52 10.43
N GLN A 115 -7.87 12.52 10.96
CA GLN A 115 -8.13 12.73 12.40
C GLN A 115 -7.58 11.59 13.28
N SER A 116 -7.64 10.35 12.79
CA SER A 116 -7.17 9.17 13.54
C SER A 116 -5.68 8.89 13.41
N ARG A 117 -5.11 9.13 12.22
CA ARG A 117 -3.70 8.80 11.92
C ARG A 117 -2.77 10.00 11.93
N GLY A 118 -3.27 11.17 11.53
CA GLY A 118 -2.46 12.38 11.44
C GLY A 118 -1.73 12.73 12.73
N PRO A 119 -2.38 12.73 13.92
CA PRO A 119 -1.69 13.01 15.18
C PRO A 119 -0.55 12.05 15.51
N ILE A 120 -0.56 10.85 14.94
CA ILE A 120 0.47 9.82 15.18
C ILE A 120 1.56 9.91 14.12
N ARG A 121 1.19 10.00 12.84
CA ARG A 121 2.11 9.88 11.70
C ARG A 121 2.72 11.22 11.26
N CYS A 122 1.98 12.29 11.41
CA CYS A 122 2.41 13.64 11.04
C CYS A 122 2.07 14.68 12.12
N PRO A 123 2.55 14.49 13.39
CA PRO A 123 2.19 15.36 14.52
C PRO A 123 2.68 16.80 14.38
N ASP A 124 3.61 17.06 13.47
CA ASP A 124 4.14 18.39 13.13
C ASP A 124 3.31 19.13 12.08
N LEU A 125 2.36 18.46 11.41
CA LEU A 125 1.44 19.07 10.47
C LEU A 125 0.15 19.48 11.17
N ASP A 126 -0.40 20.62 10.76
CA ASP A 126 -1.69 21.10 11.26
C ASP A 126 -2.81 20.25 10.64
N GLN A 127 -3.50 19.49 11.48
CA GLN A 127 -4.57 18.59 11.07
C GLN A 127 -5.77 19.32 10.47
N GLU A 128 -6.07 20.55 10.91
CA GLU A 128 -7.14 21.37 10.34
C GLU A 128 -6.79 21.84 8.92
N GLU A 129 -5.51 22.14 8.67
CA GLU A 129 -5.04 22.46 7.32
C GLU A 129 -5.06 21.24 6.40
N LEU A 130 -4.74 20.04 6.90
CA LEU A 130 -4.88 18.80 6.14
C LEU A 130 -6.35 18.51 5.77
N LEU A 131 -7.27 18.71 6.69
CA LEU A 131 -8.70 18.53 6.42
C LEU A 131 -9.23 19.42 5.29
N LYS A 132 -8.61 20.58 5.04
CA LYS A 132 -8.98 21.47 3.91
C LYS A 132 -8.53 20.92 2.55
N LEU A 133 -7.66 19.92 2.54
CA LEU A 133 -7.20 19.26 1.31
C LEU A 133 -8.10 18.10 0.88
N VAL A 134 -9.04 17.71 1.72
CA VAL A 134 -10.07 16.73 1.35
C VAL A 134 -10.93 17.32 0.23
N PRO A 135 -11.12 16.59 -0.89
CA PRO A 135 -11.91 17.10 -2.01
C PRO A 135 -13.31 17.50 -1.61
N ASN A 136 -13.82 18.58 -2.21
CA ASN A 136 -15.20 19.07 -1.95
C ASN A 136 -16.20 18.53 -2.97
N HIS A 137 -16.03 17.29 -3.40
CA HIS A 137 -16.97 16.61 -4.29
C HIS A 137 -17.10 15.15 -3.83
N PRO A 138 -18.30 14.57 -3.94
CA PRO A 138 -18.48 13.16 -3.65
C PRO A 138 -17.59 12.33 -4.60
N THR A 139 -16.83 11.43 -4.02
CA THR A 139 -16.18 10.35 -4.77
C THR A 139 -16.84 9.08 -4.29
N GLU A 140 -17.66 8.49 -5.13
CA GLU A 140 -18.43 7.30 -4.80
C GLU A 140 -18.21 6.25 -5.89
N GLY A 141 -18.22 5.02 -5.47
CA GLY A 141 -18.42 3.89 -6.34
C GLY A 141 -17.17 3.14 -6.77
N SER A 142 -17.42 2.16 -7.61
CA SER A 142 -16.41 1.36 -8.26
C SER A 142 -15.79 2.11 -9.44
N TYR A 143 -14.57 1.79 -9.75
CA TYR A 143 -13.86 2.22 -10.96
C TYR A 143 -13.65 1.01 -11.86
N PRO A 144 -13.59 1.19 -13.21
CA PRO A 144 -13.24 0.11 -14.12
C PRO A 144 -11.79 -0.32 -13.90
N TRP A 145 -11.57 -1.62 -13.81
CA TRP A 145 -10.24 -2.19 -13.61
C TRP A 145 -9.93 -3.30 -14.61
N HIS A 146 -8.66 -3.60 -14.76
CA HIS A 146 -8.11 -4.68 -15.57
C HIS A 146 -7.39 -5.67 -14.67
N PRO A 147 -7.45 -6.98 -14.98
CA PRO A 147 -6.76 -7.97 -14.16
C PRO A 147 -5.23 -7.85 -14.31
N VAL A 148 -4.53 -7.99 -13.18
CA VAL A 148 -3.11 -8.31 -13.11
C VAL A 148 -2.95 -9.58 -12.28
N ASN A 149 -2.24 -10.56 -12.83
CA ASN A 149 -2.11 -11.88 -12.23
C ASN A 149 -0.67 -12.13 -11.79
N ASP A 150 -0.47 -13.15 -10.97
CA ASP A 150 0.85 -13.58 -10.57
C ASP A 150 1.73 -13.91 -11.79
N GLY A 151 2.93 -13.34 -11.83
CA GLY A 151 3.89 -13.51 -12.90
C GLY A 151 3.70 -12.61 -14.11
N ASP A 152 2.64 -11.81 -14.18
CA ASP A 152 2.46 -10.83 -15.27
C ASP A 152 3.61 -9.83 -15.29
N VAL A 153 4.03 -9.45 -16.51
CA VAL A 153 5.09 -8.47 -16.74
C VAL A 153 4.51 -7.23 -17.37
N ILE A 154 4.60 -6.13 -16.67
CA ILE A 154 4.16 -4.81 -17.10
C ILE A 154 5.34 -4.11 -17.79
N ASP A 155 5.25 -3.96 -19.11
CA ASP A 155 6.28 -3.29 -19.91
C ASP A 155 6.01 -1.77 -19.95
N LEU A 156 7.01 -0.98 -19.54
CA LEU A 156 6.96 0.48 -19.55
C LEU A 156 7.84 1.09 -20.69
N GLY A 157 8.38 0.22 -21.57
CA GLY A 157 9.40 0.57 -22.55
C GLY A 157 10.78 0.61 -21.87
N SER A 158 11.70 -0.24 -22.29
CA SER A 158 13.05 -0.45 -21.71
C SER A 158 13.09 -0.82 -20.21
N ARG A 159 11.99 -0.77 -19.49
CA ARG A 159 11.84 -1.08 -18.07
C ARG A 159 10.59 -1.92 -17.82
N THR A 160 10.68 -2.92 -16.98
CA THR A 160 9.56 -3.81 -16.69
C THR A 160 9.31 -3.93 -15.20
N LEU A 161 8.03 -4.12 -14.82
CA LEU A 161 7.63 -4.49 -13.48
C LEU A 161 6.99 -5.88 -13.52
N LYS A 162 7.44 -6.80 -12.67
CA LYS A 162 6.85 -8.13 -12.52
C LYS A 162 5.86 -8.13 -11.37
N ALA A 163 4.63 -8.53 -11.61
CA ALA A 163 3.64 -8.75 -10.57
C ALA A 163 3.92 -10.07 -9.83
N ILE A 164 3.86 -10.03 -8.50
CA ILE A 164 4.05 -11.18 -7.61
C ILE A 164 2.87 -11.20 -6.63
N LEU A 165 2.01 -12.19 -6.72
CA LEU A 165 0.89 -12.36 -5.80
C LEU A 165 1.40 -12.75 -4.41
N THR A 166 1.06 -11.96 -3.42
CA THR A 166 1.55 -12.07 -2.04
C THR A 166 0.37 -12.00 -1.05
N PRO A 167 -0.52 -13.01 -1.05
CA PRO A 167 -1.70 -13.01 -0.20
C PRO A 167 -1.33 -13.05 1.29
N GLY A 168 -2.05 -12.29 2.10
CA GLY A 168 -1.81 -12.20 3.55
C GLY A 168 -2.56 -11.02 4.13
N HIS A 169 -2.13 -9.81 3.81
CA HIS A 169 -2.85 -8.58 4.18
C HIS A 169 -4.24 -8.54 3.52
N THR A 170 -4.32 -8.77 2.21
CA THR A 170 -5.57 -9.09 1.50
C THR A 170 -5.39 -10.36 0.66
N PRO A 171 -6.49 -10.98 0.17
CA PRO A 171 -6.40 -12.14 -0.73
C PRO A 171 -5.67 -11.86 -2.03
N GLY A 172 -5.84 -10.67 -2.60
CA GLY A 172 -5.27 -10.24 -3.87
C GLY A 172 -4.03 -9.36 -3.75
N SER A 173 -3.49 -9.18 -2.55
CA SER A 173 -2.28 -8.40 -2.33
C SER A 173 -1.19 -8.79 -3.31
N THR A 174 -0.66 -7.80 -4.03
CA THR A 174 0.31 -7.99 -5.12
C THR A 174 1.48 -7.03 -4.94
N CYS A 175 2.68 -7.57 -4.95
CA CYS A 175 3.90 -6.78 -5.03
C CYS A 175 4.32 -6.57 -6.48
N PHE A 176 4.98 -5.46 -6.78
CA PHE A 176 5.54 -5.19 -8.10
C PHE A 176 7.06 -5.10 -8.01
N LEU A 177 7.77 -5.99 -8.71
CA LEU A 177 9.23 -6.06 -8.71
C LEU A 177 9.82 -5.29 -9.88
N ASP A 178 10.62 -4.30 -9.57
CA ASP A 178 11.57 -3.65 -10.48
C ASP A 178 12.95 -4.30 -10.28
N ALA A 179 13.24 -5.30 -11.09
CA ALA A 179 14.49 -6.02 -10.99
C ALA A 179 15.70 -5.19 -11.45
N GLU A 180 15.50 -4.19 -12.30
CA GLU A 180 16.57 -3.32 -12.80
C GLU A 180 17.11 -2.41 -11.69
N ASN A 181 16.24 -1.87 -10.86
CA ASN A 181 16.60 -0.99 -9.74
C ASN A 181 16.63 -1.73 -8.39
N HIS A 182 16.42 -3.04 -8.39
CA HIS A 182 16.42 -3.90 -7.19
C HIS A 182 15.42 -3.43 -6.12
N ILE A 183 14.22 -3.01 -6.54
CA ILE A 183 13.15 -2.52 -5.67
C ILE A 183 11.93 -3.43 -5.77
N LEU A 184 11.38 -3.82 -4.62
CA LEU A 184 10.07 -4.43 -4.51
C LEU A 184 9.07 -3.41 -3.96
N PHE A 185 8.07 -3.02 -4.75
CA PHE A 185 6.94 -2.22 -4.29
C PHE A 185 5.95 -3.16 -3.61
N SER A 186 5.90 -3.11 -2.29
CA SER A 186 5.22 -4.14 -1.50
C SER A 186 3.85 -3.72 -0.95
N GLY A 187 3.47 -2.45 -1.09
CA GLY A 187 2.25 -1.96 -0.45
C GLY A 187 2.25 -2.32 1.04
N ASP A 188 1.21 -2.98 1.51
CA ASP A 188 1.06 -3.40 2.90
C ASP A 188 1.49 -4.85 3.18
N CYS A 189 2.08 -5.51 2.18
CA CYS A 189 2.57 -6.88 2.36
C CYS A 189 3.82 -6.98 3.24
N ALA A 190 4.58 -5.89 3.39
CA ALA A 190 5.83 -5.87 4.19
C ALA A 190 6.18 -4.47 4.72
N ASN A 191 5.27 -3.84 5.41
CA ASN A 191 5.53 -2.65 6.23
C ASN A 191 6.27 -3.01 7.52
N ILE A 192 6.65 -2.02 8.34
CA ILE A 192 7.14 -2.25 9.70
C ILE A 192 6.04 -2.93 10.54
N SER A 193 4.79 -2.57 10.33
CA SER A 193 3.63 -3.13 11.02
C SER A 193 2.61 -3.63 10.01
N ILE A 194 2.39 -4.94 9.96
CA ILE A 194 1.41 -5.59 9.09
C ILE A 194 0.19 -6.03 9.90
N ILE A 195 -1.00 -5.85 9.35
CA ILE A 195 -2.22 -6.47 9.82
C ILE A 195 -2.54 -7.62 8.87
N LEU A 196 -2.66 -8.84 9.38
CA LEU A 196 -3.10 -9.98 8.60
C LEU A 196 -4.60 -10.17 8.72
N GLU A 197 -5.27 -10.26 7.59
CA GLU A 197 -6.64 -10.78 7.54
C GLU A 197 -6.68 -12.30 7.66
N ARG A 198 -5.54 -12.95 7.50
CA ARG A 198 -5.38 -14.41 7.53
C ARG A 198 -4.37 -14.85 8.57
N GLN A 199 -4.26 -16.17 8.75
CA GLN A 199 -3.35 -16.78 9.72
C GLN A 199 -1.87 -16.63 9.33
N PRO A 200 -0.93 -16.68 10.30
CA PRO A 200 0.51 -16.51 10.07
C PRO A 200 1.14 -17.43 9.01
N GLU A 201 0.57 -18.61 8.76
CA GLU A 201 1.06 -19.53 7.71
C GLU A 201 0.98 -18.93 6.30
N ASN A 202 0.06 -18.00 6.06
CA ASN A 202 -0.02 -17.29 4.77
C ASN A 202 1.13 -16.31 4.62
N ASP A 203 1.55 -15.68 5.72
CA ASP A 203 2.68 -14.77 5.74
C ASP A 203 4.00 -15.53 5.50
N MET A 204 4.16 -16.75 6.03
CA MET A 204 5.30 -17.60 5.73
C MET A 204 5.46 -17.88 4.23
N ARG A 205 4.36 -18.19 3.54
CA ARG A 205 4.41 -18.43 2.08
C ARG A 205 4.84 -17.19 1.32
N LEU A 206 4.38 -16.04 1.74
CA LEU A 206 4.75 -14.75 1.19
C LEU A 206 6.25 -14.49 1.35
N VAL A 207 6.78 -14.72 2.53
CA VAL A 207 8.21 -14.55 2.83
C VAL A 207 9.07 -15.54 2.06
N ASP A 208 8.63 -16.78 1.88
CA ASP A 208 9.34 -17.77 1.08
C ASP A 208 9.46 -17.36 -0.40
N ILE A 209 8.41 -16.76 -0.97
CA ILE A 209 8.44 -16.18 -2.31
C ILE A 209 9.50 -15.08 -2.38
N TRP A 210 9.52 -14.16 -1.43
CA TRP A 210 10.50 -13.08 -1.40
C TRP A 210 11.94 -13.56 -1.20
N ASN A 211 12.15 -14.55 -0.36
CA ASN A 211 13.49 -15.12 -0.14
C ASN A 211 14.07 -15.82 -1.38
N GLN A 212 13.22 -16.31 -2.27
CA GLN A 212 13.63 -16.89 -3.55
C GLN A 212 13.98 -15.83 -4.59
N GLU A 213 13.46 -14.59 -4.39
CA GLU A 213 13.74 -13.45 -5.26
C GLU A 213 15.04 -12.75 -4.83
N SER A 214 16.15 -13.09 -5.50
CA SER A 214 17.43 -12.40 -5.29
C SER A 214 17.50 -11.04 -6.00
N SER A 215 16.42 -10.66 -6.71
CA SER A 215 16.42 -9.53 -7.62
C SER A 215 16.14 -8.18 -6.93
N PHE A 216 15.77 -8.16 -5.65
CA PHE A 216 15.58 -6.91 -4.91
C PHE A 216 16.48 -6.83 -3.66
N GLU A 217 16.83 -5.62 -3.28
CA GLU A 217 17.65 -5.31 -2.10
C GLU A 217 16.88 -4.45 -1.10
N ARG A 218 15.82 -3.77 -1.54
CA ARG A 218 14.99 -2.91 -0.70
C ARG A 218 13.53 -2.98 -1.11
N LEU A 219 12.66 -2.64 -0.15
CA LEU A 219 11.23 -2.56 -0.34
C LEU A 219 10.81 -1.08 -0.37
N ALA A 220 9.93 -0.73 -1.28
CA ALA A 220 9.17 0.51 -1.29
C ALA A 220 7.80 0.18 -0.68
N VAL A 221 7.50 0.74 0.50
CA VAL A 221 6.41 0.28 1.37
C VAL A 221 5.27 1.29 1.44
N GLY A 222 4.05 0.81 1.69
CA GLY A 222 2.87 1.65 1.77
C GLY A 222 2.91 2.64 2.94
N HIS A 223 3.49 2.25 4.07
CA HIS A 223 3.45 3.05 5.29
C HIS A 223 4.79 3.10 6.04
N ASP A 224 4.87 3.98 7.04
CA ASP A 224 5.91 4.09 8.07
C ASP A 224 7.30 4.51 7.57
N ALA A 225 7.68 4.15 6.36
CA ALA A 225 8.94 4.53 5.73
C ALA A 225 8.74 4.68 4.23
N VAL A 226 9.68 5.33 3.55
CA VAL A 226 9.70 5.37 2.07
C VAL A 226 10.25 4.06 1.52
N THR A 227 11.37 3.60 2.10
CA THR A 227 11.98 2.31 1.76
C THR A 227 12.47 1.60 3.00
N LEU A 228 12.47 0.27 2.98
CA LEU A 228 13.02 -0.60 4.02
C LEU A 228 14.08 -1.53 3.45
N ASP A 229 15.03 -1.90 4.31
CA ASP A 229 16.02 -2.93 4.00
C ASP A 229 15.33 -4.31 3.89
N LYS A 230 15.84 -5.15 2.99
CA LYS A 230 15.37 -6.53 2.78
C LYS A 230 15.39 -7.38 4.07
N GLN A 231 16.14 -6.98 5.09
CA GLN A 231 16.18 -7.68 6.38
C GLN A 231 14.80 -7.86 7.00
N ILE A 232 13.88 -6.91 6.80
CA ILE A 232 12.52 -7.01 7.32
C ILE A 232 11.78 -8.27 6.83
N VAL A 233 12.05 -8.71 5.61
CA VAL A 233 11.48 -9.95 5.04
C VAL A 233 11.92 -11.18 5.84
N ARG A 234 13.18 -11.19 6.27
CA ARG A 234 13.73 -12.26 7.12
C ARG A 234 13.14 -12.21 8.52
N ASP A 235 12.97 -10.99 9.05
CA ASP A 235 12.35 -10.80 10.36
C ASP A 235 10.90 -11.33 10.35
N TYR A 236 10.12 -11.07 9.31
CA TYR A 236 8.78 -11.64 9.15
C TYR A 236 8.78 -13.16 8.99
N ARG A 237 9.71 -13.72 8.22
CA ARG A 237 9.84 -15.17 8.09
C ARG A 237 10.08 -15.83 9.45
N ASP A 238 11.05 -15.30 10.19
CA ASP A 238 11.45 -15.88 11.47
C ASP A 238 10.36 -15.66 12.54
N LEU A 239 9.66 -14.51 12.48
CA LEU A 239 8.50 -14.20 13.31
C LEU A 239 7.34 -15.18 13.05
N SER A 240 6.95 -15.37 11.77
CA SER A 240 5.87 -16.28 11.39
C SER A 240 6.21 -17.73 11.73
N ALA A 241 7.44 -18.17 11.48
CA ALA A 241 7.91 -19.50 11.87
C ALA A 241 7.81 -19.71 13.39
N GLY A 242 8.24 -18.74 14.19
CA GLY A 242 8.16 -18.80 15.64
C GLY A 242 6.73 -18.81 16.18
N LEU A 243 5.80 -18.10 15.52
CA LEU A 243 4.37 -18.16 15.86
C LEU A 243 3.77 -19.55 15.56
N LEU A 244 4.13 -20.14 14.41
CA LEU A 244 3.63 -21.46 14.00
C LEU A 244 4.15 -22.61 14.87
N ASP A 245 5.42 -22.57 15.28
CA ASP A 245 6.03 -23.60 16.13
C ASP A 245 5.85 -23.33 17.63
N GLY A 246 5.28 -22.17 18.00
CA GLY A 246 5.01 -21.78 19.38
C GLY A 246 6.22 -21.26 20.16
N SER A 247 7.37 -21.07 19.52
CA SER A 247 8.56 -20.48 20.16
C SER A 247 8.43 -18.96 20.36
N ILE A 248 7.59 -18.30 19.57
CA ILE A 248 7.13 -16.92 19.74
C ILE A 248 5.65 -16.93 20.07
N THR A 249 5.22 -16.08 20.99
CA THR A 249 3.81 -15.90 21.33
C THR A 249 3.47 -14.43 21.27
N GLY A 250 2.40 -14.08 20.58
CA GLY A 250 1.86 -12.73 20.58
C GLY A 250 1.24 -12.35 21.90
N LYS A 251 0.99 -11.07 22.07
CA LYS A 251 0.26 -10.51 23.20
C LYS A 251 -0.89 -9.68 22.69
N TYR A 252 -2.03 -9.79 23.35
CA TYR A 252 -3.17 -8.95 23.05
C TYR A 252 -2.84 -7.49 23.39
N GLU A 253 -3.03 -6.62 22.41
CA GLU A 253 -2.84 -5.16 22.54
C GLU A 253 -4.03 -4.42 21.92
N GLU A 254 -4.28 -3.21 22.43
CA GLU A 254 -5.24 -2.27 21.87
C GLU A 254 -4.55 -0.93 21.63
N THR A 255 -4.52 -0.46 20.39
CA THR A 255 -3.95 0.85 20.05
C THR A 255 -4.82 1.54 19.01
N GLY A 256 -5.40 2.67 19.36
CA GLY A 256 -6.30 3.38 18.46
C GLY A 256 -7.48 2.52 18.05
N PHE A 257 -7.55 2.14 16.75
CA PHE A 257 -8.59 1.26 16.23
C PHE A 257 -8.12 -0.20 16.03
N ARG A 258 -6.83 -0.51 16.33
CA ARG A 258 -6.30 -1.87 16.24
C ARG A 258 -6.49 -2.58 17.56
N LYS A 259 -7.07 -3.78 17.49
CA LYS A 259 -7.23 -4.70 18.62
C LYS A 259 -6.91 -6.09 18.14
N GLY A 260 -6.06 -6.81 18.83
CA GLY A 260 -5.70 -8.17 18.45
C GLY A 260 -4.40 -8.64 19.10
N ASP A 261 -3.98 -9.82 18.73
CA ASP A 261 -2.67 -10.32 19.13
C ASP A 261 -1.59 -9.71 18.27
N VAL A 262 -0.51 -9.25 18.91
CA VAL A 262 0.65 -8.69 18.22
C VAL A 262 1.92 -9.40 18.63
N ALA A 263 2.73 -9.74 17.65
CA ALA A 263 4.06 -10.30 17.84
C ALA A 263 5.11 -9.45 17.13
N ARG A 264 6.34 -9.42 17.69
CA ARG A 264 7.44 -8.59 17.18
C ARG A 264 8.74 -9.38 17.15
N LEU A 265 9.50 -9.19 16.06
CA LEU A 265 10.87 -9.70 15.92
C LEU A 265 11.68 -8.77 15.01
N GLY A 266 12.85 -8.32 15.47
CA GLY A 266 13.64 -7.35 14.72
C GLY A 266 12.88 -6.06 14.45
N MET A 267 12.69 -5.73 13.16
CA MET A 267 11.87 -4.60 12.73
C MET A 267 10.41 -4.98 12.45
N ALA A 268 10.08 -6.27 12.41
CA ALA A 268 8.75 -6.76 12.05
C ALA A 268 7.78 -6.69 13.22
N GLU A 269 6.60 -6.15 12.99
CA GLU A 269 5.45 -6.17 13.87
C GLU A 269 4.25 -6.77 13.13
N LEU A 270 3.71 -7.87 13.63
CA LEU A 270 2.62 -8.61 13.02
C LEU A 270 1.40 -8.59 13.94
N TRP A 271 0.31 -8.01 13.45
CA TRP A 271 -1.01 -8.05 14.07
C TRP A 271 -1.83 -9.17 13.43
N TYR A 272 -2.34 -10.07 14.24
CA TYR A 272 -3.15 -11.21 13.81
C TYR A 272 -4.28 -11.49 14.80
N GLN A 273 -5.29 -12.28 14.38
CA GLN A 273 -6.52 -12.51 15.14
C GLN A 273 -7.15 -11.18 15.61
N CYS A 274 -7.11 -10.18 14.73
CA CYS A 274 -7.71 -8.89 15.03
C CYS A 274 -9.23 -9.01 15.04
N ASP A 275 -9.86 -8.46 16.09
CA ASP A 275 -11.30 -8.26 16.10
C ASP A 275 -11.65 -7.22 15.01
N ALA A 276 -12.50 -7.62 14.06
CA ALA A 276 -12.99 -6.80 12.97
C ALA A 276 -13.99 -5.73 13.45
#